data_8f91217ae1787a4ba71e2cbb9d0e4a96
#
_entry.id   8f91217ae1787a4ba71e2cbb9d0e4a96
#
_cell.length_a   1.000
_cell.length_b   1.000
_cell.length_c   1.000
_cell.angle_alpha   90.00
_cell.angle_beta   90.00
_cell.angle_gamma   90.00
#
_symmetry.space_group_name_H-M   'P 1'
#
loop_
_entity.id
_entity.type
_entity.pdbx_description
1 polymer ?
#
loop_
_entity_poly.entity_id
_entity_poly.type
_entity_poly.pdbx_seq_one_letter_code
_entity_poly.pdbx_strand_id
1 'polypeptide(L)'
;RSDIKVTEIEKDILKIEYPHGKVMYKNIGNYQPPTTNSQQPMYSPTYDSTIIDLTTIDTTLYYQKYSFLQEVGVGTDNTKPPLVGDVNNNGLPEIYGQMKDYNTGFSDLIIMEKNSPGGYDSVYIYDSTSSARTIIYDIDKDGSVELYLHRFPQDTNYTGHSWLVFKKPFDTSFATQLSFVFHPLDGSQINGNTFGDWDGDALTDQIFIRPCCPPTINIFEYNPLINNFDSVYQFDFSSLDNFYHGFIIGDFDQDSNTEFFAGSVNGKVIAIENCGDNCYNFIWQGSVETNNAYLYAVTNDLDGNGKPELWIGGYHFWNGEAITRITIFEASGNNNYVAVGKIDIIGAFNFYAKNMQVLDVDKDGKEEVMMCIEQHVLILKFSGSQNHHTYEVFYIKRNDLAFSGRNSVFYGATMYDVTGDGKEDIVIHLDDIITNVGMRLFTFIYKADFSVDVNEPEPLPEKFHLYPNYPNPFNPVTTIKYDIVKAQDVKVTVLDILGSEIATLVNELQQPGSYEIKWDASNVSSGIYIYQLKTKDFVSTKKMILIK
;
A
#
# COMPACT_ATOMS: atom_id res chain seq x y z
N ARG A 1 -3.90 15.63 27.40
CA ARG A 1 -3.44 14.25 27.19
C ARG A 1 -4.68 13.40 27.07
N SER A 2 -4.87 12.81 25.95
CA SER A 2 -6.13 12.18 25.58
C SER A 2 -5.81 10.88 24.85
N ASP A 3 -5.59 9.82 25.64
CA ASP A 3 -5.19 8.55 25.11
C ASP A 3 -6.40 7.63 24.98
N ILE A 4 -6.55 6.94 23.87
CA ILE A 4 -7.49 5.82 23.78
C ILE A 4 -6.90 4.70 24.62
N LYS A 5 -7.68 4.25 25.61
CA LYS A 5 -7.33 3.05 26.40
C LYS A 5 -8.20 1.90 25.94
N VAL A 6 -7.57 0.78 25.63
CA VAL A 6 -8.27 -0.46 25.34
C VAL A 6 -7.90 -1.49 26.39
N THR A 7 -8.88 -2.04 27.07
CA THR A 7 -8.69 -3.00 28.15
C THR A 7 -9.61 -4.18 27.93
N GLU A 8 -9.11 -5.39 28.00
CA GLU A 8 -9.95 -6.58 28.06
C GLU A 8 -10.51 -6.69 29.49
N ILE A 9 -11.84 -6.58 29.62
CA ILE A 9 -12.51 -6.58 30.94
C ILE A 9 -13.14 -7.93 31.29
N GLU A 10 -13.50 -8.70 30.27
CA GLU A 10 -13.99 -10.07 30.36
C GLU A 10 -13.50 -10.84 29.14
N LYS A 11 -13.54 -12.16 29.21
CA LYS A 11 -13.23 -12.98 28.05
C LYS A 11 -14.05 -12.52 26.85
N ASP A 12 -13.37 -12.19 25.75
CA ASP A 12 -13.96 -11.75 24.49
C ASP A 12 -14.66 -10.38 24.53
N ILE A 13 -14.48 -9.56 25.58
CA ILE A 13 -15.05 -8.21 25.68
C ILE A 13 -13.95 -7.17 25.90
N LEU A 14 -13.77 -6.30 24.92
CA LEU A 14 -12.89 -5.15 25.00
C LEU A 14 -13.65 -3.90 25.46
N LYS A 15 -13.11 -3.20 26.43
CA LYS A 15 -13.50 -1.84 26.78
C LYS A 15 -12.55 -0.86 26.10
N ILE A 16 -13.08 0.01 25.27
CA ILE A 16 -12.35 1.06 24.56
C ILE A 16 -12.76 2.40 25.17
N GLU A 17 -11.82 3.04 25.84
CA GLU A 17 -12.04 4.36 26.45
C GLU A 17 -11.36 5.41 25.57
N TYR A 18 -12.19 6.24 24.94
CA TYR A 18 -11.70 7.34 24.11
C TYR A 18 -11.42 8.58 24.98
N PRO A 19 -10.56 9.46 24.48
CA PRO A 19 -10.42 10.78 25.08
C PRO A 19 -11.79 11.43 25.27
N HIS A 20 -11.96 12.19 26.35
CA HIS A 20 -13.21 12.84 26.73
C HIS A 20 -14.34 11.93 27.26
N GLY A 21 -13.99 10.71 27.69
CA GLY A 21 -14.89 9.88 28.49
C GLY A 21 -15.86 9.01 27.70
N LYS A 22 -15.76 8.96 26.37
CA LYS A 22 -16.51 7.97 25.60
C LYS A 22 -15.96 6.58 25.92
N VAL A 23 -16.86 5.65 26.22
CA VAL A 23 -16.53 4.25 26.46
C VAL A 23 -17.31 3.39 25.47
N MET A 24 -16.63 2.55 24.73
CA MET A 24 -17.25 1.50 23.90
C MET A 24 -16.92 0.13 24.47
N TYR A 25 -17.86 -0.80 24.37
CA TYR A 25 -17.65 -2.22 24.65
C TYR A 25 -17.76 -2.99 23.35
N LYS A 26 -16.77 -3.81 23.06
CA LYS A 26 -16.70 -4.56 21.80
C LYS A 26 -16.56 -6.05 22.12
N ASN A 27 -17.51 -6.85 21.68
CA ASN A 27 -17.42 -8.29 21.77
C ASN A 27 -16.58 -8.78 20.58
N ILE A 28 -15.49 -9.49 20.85
CA ILE A 28 -14.55 -10.00 19.85
C ILE A 28 -14.82 -11.47 19.47
N GLY A 29 -15.92 -12.05 19.99
CA GLY A 29 -16.35 -13.40 19.66
C GLY A 29 -15.55 -14.49 20.36
N ASN A 30 -15.60 -15.72 19.88
CA ASN A 30 -14.97 -16.91 20.49
C ASN A 30 -13.43 -16.90 20.41
N TYR A 31 -12.80 -15.78 20.75
CA TYR A 31 -11.36 -15.68 20.81
C TYR A 31 -10.82 -16.62 21.91
N GLN A 32 -10.02 -17.59 21.53
CA GLN A 32 -9.19 -18.35 22.45
C GLN A 32 -7.79 -17.74 22.40
N PRO A 33 -7.28 -17.11 23.49
CA PRO A 33 -5.87 -16.73 23.53
C PRO A 33 -5.03 -18.00 23.27
N PRO A 34 -3.95 -17.90 22.50
CA PRO A 34 -3.10 -19.05 22.24
C PRO A 34 -2.68 -19.63 23.60
N THR A 35 -3.07 -20.88 23.85
CA THR A 35 -2.61 -21.59 25.05
C THR A 35 -1.09 -21.72 24.93
N THR A 36 -0.39 -21.25 25.93
CA THR A 36 1.08 -21.23 26.05
C THR A 36 1.69 -22.64 26.16
N ASN A 37 1.30 -23.57 25.30
CA ASN A 37 1.82 -24.92 25.26
C ASN A 37 2.02 -25.44 23.83
N SER A 38 2.81 -24.69 23.03
CA SER A 38 3.62 -25.29 22.00
C SER A 38 5.05 -24.81 22.24
N GLN A 39 5.90 -25.72 22.66
CA GLN A 39 7.35 -25.52 22.64
C GLN A 39 7.80 -25.40 21.18
N GLN A 40 7.59 -24.23 20.59
CA GLN A 40 8.48 -23.78 19.54
C GLN A 40 9.76 -23.29 20.23
N PRO A 41 10.95 -23.59 19.70
CA PRO A 41 12.17 -23.05 20.29
C PRO A 41 12.03 -21.53 20.33
N MET A 42 12.26 -20.95 21.52
CA MET A 42 12.44 -19.51 21.68
C MET A 42 13.75 -19.12 20.95
N TYR A 43 13.70 -19.03 19.64
CA TYR A 43 14.54 -18.11 18.90
C TYR A 43 13.80 -16.77 19.05
N SER A 44 14.28 -15.94 19.95
CA SER A 44 14.06 -14.50 19.84
C SER A 44 14.77 -14.10 18.55
N PRO A 45 14.06 -13.85 17.45
CA PRO A 45 14.73 -13.44 16.23
C PRO A 45 15.38 -12.09 16.53
N THR A 46 16.65 -11.96 16.19
CA THR A 46 17.38 -10.70 16.26
C THR A 46 17.00 -9.84 15.05
N TYR A 47 15.74 -9.45 14.92
CA TYR A 47 15.30 -8.48 13.93
C TYR A 47 15.09 -7.11 14.58
N ASP A 48 15.15 -6.07 13.77
CA ASP A 48 14.98 -4.70 14.24
C ASP A 48 13.56 -4.45 14.74
N SER A 49 13.42 -3.58 15.72
CA SER A 49 12.14 -3.20 16.30
C SER A 49 12.01 -1.68 16.36
N THR A 50 10.97 -1.16 15.70
CA THR A 50 10.58 0.24 15.79
C THR A 50 9.39 0.39 16.72
N ILE A 51 9.44 1.36 17.63
CA ILE A 51 8.32 1.71 18.52
C ILE A 51 7.86 3.12 18.17
N ILE A 52 6.57 3.25 17.85
CA ILE A 52 5.91 4.52 17.58
C ILE A 52 4.86 4.74 18.66
N ASP A 53 5.12 5.66 19.58
CA ASP A 53 4.21 5.96 20.69
C ASP A 53 3.39 7.21 20.38
N LEU A 54 2.17 7.01 19.84
CA LEU A 54 1.24 8.07 19.49
C LEU A 54 0.72 8.85 20.71
N THR A 55 0.90 8.34 21.91
CA THR A 55 0.49 9.01 23.14
C THR A 55 1.46 10.13 23.54
N THR A 56 2.68 10.06 23.04
CA THR A 56 3.76 11.01 23.35
C THR A 56 4.15 11.91 22.15
N ILE A 57 3.83 11.49 20.94
CA ILE A 57 4.12 12.27 19.72
C ILE A 57 3.30 13.56 19.70
N ASP A 58 3.97 14.69 19.48
CA ASP A 58 3.30 15.95 19.15
C ASP A 58 2.82 15.92 17.69
N THR A 59 1.56 15.57 17.49
CA THR A 59 0.97 15.45 16.15
C THR A 59 0.94 16.79 15.39
N THR A 60 1.06 17.93 16.09
CA THR A 60 1.03 19.25 15.45
C THR A 60 2.26 19.50 14.58
N LEU A 61 3.38 18.81 14.84
CA LEU A 61 4.60 18.90 14.03
C LEU A 61 4.41 18.40 12.60
N TYR A 62 3.40 17.57 12.38
CA TYR A 62 3.11 16.94 11.08
C TYR A 62 2.04 17.67 10.28
N TYR A 63 1.24 18.55 10.91
CA TYR A 63 0.11 19.23 10.25
C TYR A 63 0.53 20.16 9.11
N GLN A 64 1.80 20.54 9.03
CA GLN A 64 2.32 21.37 7.95
C GLN A 64 2.49 20.61 6.61
N LYS A 65 2.50 19.27 6.65
CA LYS A 65 2.66 18.47 5.43
C LYS A 65 1.37 18.36 4.62
N TYR A 66 0.23 18.42 5.30
CA TYR A 66 -1.09 18.34 4.67
C TYR A 66 -2.05 19.32 5.33
N SER A 67 -2.71 20.12 4.53
CA SER A 67 -3.75 21.05 4.99
C SER A 67 -5.14 20.54 4.60
N PHE A 68 -6.13 20.83 5.45
CA PHE A 68 -7.52 20.54 5.14
C PHE A 68 -7.97 21.32 3.90
N LEU A 69 -8.41 20.62 2.86
CA LEU A 69 -8.90 21.22 1.62
C LEU A 69 -10.41 21.39 1.68
N GLN A 70 -11.14 20.30 1.87
CA GLN A 70 -12.61 20.34 1.86
C GLN A 70 -13.26 19.08 2.45
N GLU A 71 -14.57 19.17 2.66
CA GLU A 71 -15.48 18.08 3.00
C GLU A 71 -16.35 17.73 1.79
N VAL A 72 -16.57 16.42 1.55
CA VAL A 72 -17.48 15.89 0.54
C VAL A 72 -18.58 15.11 1.24
N GLY A 73 -19.84 15.31 0.85
CA GLY A 73 -21.03 14.81 1.56
C GLY A 73 -21.32 13.32 1.39
N VAL A 74 -20.36 12.51 0.99
CA VAL A 74 -20.45 11.06 0.90
C VAL A 74 -19.30 10.41 1.65
N GLY A 75 -19.49 9.20 2.14
CA GLY A 75 -18.46 8.45 2.85
C GLY A 75 -18.75 6.95 2.79
N THR A 76 -18.12 6.18 3.65
CA THR A 76 -18.39 4.74 3.78
C THR A 76 -18.39 4.35 5.26
N ASP A 77 -19.23 3.42 5.63
CA ASP A 77 -19.20 2.73 6.91
C ASP A 77 -18.40 1.41 6.81
N ASN A 78 -17.69 1.22 5.73
CA ASN A 78 -16.86 0.07 5.45
C ASN A 78 -15.37 0.38 5.74
N THR A 79 -14.64 -0.63 6.20
CA THR A 79 -13.22 -0.53 6.56
C THR A 79 -12.27 -0.55 5.36
N LYS A 80 -12.77 -0.49 4.13
CA LYS A 80 -11.95 -0.41 2.92
C LYS A 80 -11.53 1.03 2.63
N PRO A 81 -10.38 1.24 1.96
CA PRO A 81 -9.98 2.55 1.48
C PRO A 81 -11.06 3.19 0.59
N PRO A 82 -11.19 4.51 0.58
CA PRO A 82 -12.00 5.22 -0.41
C PRO A 82 -11.59 4.84 -1.83
N LEU A 83 -12.58 4.60 -2.70
CA LEU A 83 -12.33 4.52 -4.12
C LEU A 83 -12.30 5.94 -4.69
N VAL A 84 -11.15 6.33 -5.22
CA VAL A 84 -10.90 7.66 -5.79
C VAL A 84 -10.14 7.49 -7.09
N GLY A 85 -10.50 8.24 -8.13
CA GLY A 85 -9.80 8.20 -9.41
C GLY A 85 -10.57 8.91 -10.51
N ASP A 86 -9.92 9.17 -11.65
CA ASP A 86 -10.55 9.60 -12.89
C ASP A 86 -10.97 8.36 -13.69
N VAL A 87 -12.08 7.76 -13.29
CA VAL A 87 -12.54 6.47 -13.84
C VAL A 87 -13.15 6.63 -15.22
N ASN A 88 -13.74 7.77 -15.52
CA ASN A 88 -14.34 8.04 -16.81
C ASN A 88 -13.38 8.71 -17.81
N ASN A 89 -12.12 8.93 -17.43
CA ASN A 89 -11.04 9.49 -18.24
C ASN A 89 -11.37 10.91 -18.79
N ASN A 90 -12.08 11.73 -18.00
CA ASN A 90 -12.41 13.10 -18.38
C ASN A 90 -11.44 14.15 -17.79
N GLY A 91 -10.46 13.73 -16.99
CA GLY A 91 -9.48 14.57 -16.32
C GLY A 91 -9.94 15.14 -14.97
N LEU A 92 -11.10 14.71 -14.48
CA LEU A 92 -11.67 15.14 -13.20
C LEU A 92 -11.79 13.93 -12.26
N PRO A 93 -11.16 13.94 -11.09
CA PRO A 93 -11.24 12.80 -10.18
C PRO A 93 -12.62 12.64 -9.55
N GLU A 94 -13.06 11.39 -9.43
CA GLU A 94 -14.26 11.00 -8.71
C GLU A 94 -13.94 10.44 -7.34
N ILE A 95 -14.91 10.60 -6.42
CA ILE A 95 -14.98 9.94 -5.11
C ILE A 95 -16.25 9.09 -5.07
N TYR A 96 -16.08 7.80 -4.83
CA TYR A 96 -17.18 6.86 -4.68
C TYR A 96 -17.50 6.69 -3.21
N GLY A 97 -18.72 7.03 -2.81
CA GLY A 97 -19.14 6.95 -1.42
C GLY A 97 -20.62 6.65 -1.27
N GLN A 98 -21.06 6.48 -0.04
CA GLN A 98 -22.44 6.22 0.31
C GLN A 98 -23.05 7.43 1.02
N MET A 99 -24.35 7.59 0.80
CA MET A 99 -25.20 8.36 1.68
C MET A 99 -26.19 7.38 2.31
N LYS A 100 -26.20 7.29 3.64
CA LYS A 100 -27.08 6.35 4.33
C LYS A 100 -28.49 6.91 4.39
N ASP A 101 -29.47 6.19 3.81
CA ASP A 101 -30.89 6.47 4.04
C ASP A 101 -31.34 5.85 5.36
N TYR A 102 -31.66 6.66 6.33
CA TYR A 102 -32.10 6.26 7.65
C TYR A 102 -33.52 5.64 7.66
N ASN A 103 -34.34 5.89 6.63
CA ASN A 103 -35.70 5.38 6.58
C ASN A 103 -35.74 3.94 6.08
N THR A 104 -34.89 3.61 5.13
CA THR A 104 -34.83 2.26 4.51
C THR A 104 -33.73 1.39 5.09
N GLY A 105 -32.72 1.98 5.73
CA GLY A 105 -31.51 1.28 6.20
C GLY A 105 -30.56 0.89 5.07
N PHE A 106 -30.90 1.22 3.82
CA PHE A 106 -30.05 1.00 2.65
C PHE A 106 -29.19 2.22 2.39
N SER A 107 -28.07 2.01 1.75
CA SER A 107 -27.16 3.07 1.33
C SER A 107 -27.01 3.02 -0.17
N ASP A 108 -27.26 4.14 -0.83
CA ASP A 108 -27.00 4.26 -2.26
C ASP A 108 -25.51 4.56 -2.48
N LEU A 109 -24.91 3.97 -3.49
CA LEU A 109 -23.58 4.36 -3.94
C LEU A 109 -23.69 5.60 -4.81
N ILE A 110 -22.99 6.65 -4.44
CA ILE A 110 -22.98 7.94 -5.12
C ILE A 110 -21.58 8.19 -5.67
N ILE A 111 -21.52 8.60 -6.93
CA ILE A 111 -20.30 9.13 -7.54
C ILE A 111 -20.32 10.64 -7.40
N MET A 112 -19.32 11.18 -6.73
CA MET A 112 -19.05 12.61 -6.61
C MET A 112 -17.87 12.94 -7.52
N GLU A 113 -18.06 13.81 -8.51
CA GLU A 113 -17.00 14.25 -9.42
C GLU A 113 -16.58 15.67 -9.08
N LYS A 114 -15.28 15.93 -9.15
CA LYS A 114 -14.69 17.25 -8.96
C LYS A 114 -15.22 18.21 -10.03
N ASN A 115 -15.70 19.37 -9.61
CA ASN A 115 -16.16 20.43 -10.51
C ASN A 115 -15.19 21.62 -10.54
N SER A 116 -15.34 22.52 -11.52
CA SER A 116 -14.70 23.83 -11.52
C SER A 116 -15.68 24.85 -10.90
N PRO A 117 -15.34 25.51 -9.77
CA PRO A 117 -14.01 25.92 -9.28
C PRO A 117 -13.44 25.14 -8.07
N GLY A 118 -13.71 23.87 -7.92
CA GLY A 118 -13.01 23.05 -6.92
C GLY A 118 -13.90 22.40 -5.87
N GLY A 119 -15.23 22.33 -6.10
CA GLY A 119 -16.16 21.49 -5.31
C GLY A 119 -16.30 20.10 -5.89
N TYR A 120 -17.29 19.37 -5.36
CA TYR A 120 -17.71 18.06 -5.87
C TYR A 120 -19.22 18.06 -6.07
N ASP A 121 -19.68 17.58 -7.22
CA ASP A 121 -21.09 17.42 -7.54
C ASP A 121 -21.45 15.93 -7.63
N SER A 122 -22.65 15.56 -7.21
CA SER A 122 -23.19 14.23 -7.44
C SER A 122 -23.50 14.06 -8.92
N VAL A 123 -22.82 13.13 -9.58
CA VAL A 123 -22.96 12.91 -11.03
C VAL A 123 -23.70 11.62 -11.36
N TYR A 124 -23.70 10.64 -10.45
CA TYR A 124 -24.45 9.40 -10.63
C TYR A 124 -24.80 8.74 -9.29
N ILE A 125 -25.94 8.06 -9.23
CA ILE A 125 -26.42 7.31 -8.07
C ILE A 125 -26.83 5.91 -8.51
N TYR A 126 -26.26 4.90 -7.84
CA TYR A 126 -26.69 3.50 -7.98
C TYR A 126 -27.70 3.19 -6.87
N ASP A 127 -28.97 3.17 -7.21
CA ASP A 127 -30.05 2.91 -6.28
C ASP A 127 -30.00 1.50 -5.67
N SER A 128 -30.43 1.42 -4.42
CA SER A 128 -30.67 0.12 -3.74
C SER A 128 -29.41 -0.74 -3.59
N THR A 129 -28.24 -0.13 -3.50
CA THR A 129 -27.01 -0.81 -3.14
C THR A 129 -26.79 -0.75 -1.65
N SER A 130 -26.46 -1.86 -1.04
CA SER A 130 -26.39 -1.96 0.42
C SER A 130 -24.96 -1.91 0.97
N SER A 131 -23.95 -1.74 0.13
CA SER A 131 -22.55 -1.77 0.56
C SER A 131 -21.65 -0.96 -0.35
N ALA A 132 -20.73 -0.19 0.26
CA ALA A 132 -19.64 0.50 -0.43
C ALA A 132 -18.46 -0.43 -0.80
N ARG A 133 -18.67 -1.73 -0.88
CA ARG A 133 -17.65 -2.64 -1.40
C ARG A 133 -17.67 -2.55 -2.91
N THR A 134 -16.89 -1.61 -3.41
CA THR A 134 -16.81 -1.28 -4.83
C THR A 134 -15.40 -1.54 -5.31
N ILE A 135 -15.27 -2.20 -6.46
CA ILE A 135 -13.99 -2.43 -7.12
C ILE A 135 -14.14 -1.99 -8.56
N ILE A 136 -13.11 -1.40 -9.10
CA ILE A 136 -12.98 -1.07 -10.52
C ILE A 136 -11.86 -1.93 -11.09
N TYR A 137 -12.17 -2.67 -12.15
CA TYR A 137 -11.22 -3.56 -12.81
C TYR A 137 -11.69 -3.84 -14.24
N ASP A 138 -10.77 -3.98 -15.17
CA ASP A 138 -11.03 -4.44 -16.55
C ASP A 138 -11.15 -5.97 -16.53
N ILE A 139 -12.38 -6.47 -16.27
CA ILE A 139 -12.64 -7.89 -16.00
C ILE A 139 -12.53 -8.73 -17.29
N ASP A 140 -13.03 -8.22 -18.40
CA ASP A 140 -13.04 -8.96 -19.67
C ASP A 140 -11.89 -8.58 -20.61
N LYS A 141 -10.96 -7.76 -20.10
CA LYS A 141 -9.73 -7.31 -20.78
C LYS A 141 -10.01 -6.65 -22.15
N ASP A 142 -11.13 -5.93 -22.25
CA ASP A 142 -11.49 -5.17 -23.44
C ASP A 142 -10.87 -3.75 -23.46
N GLY A 143 -10.15 -3.37 -22.42
CA GLY A 143 -9.49 -2.07 -22.23
C GLY A 143 -10.38 -1.04 -21.53
N SER A 144 -11.61 -1.41 -21.16
CA SER A 144 -12.53 -0.57 -20.42
C SER A 144 -12.81 -1.18 -19.05
N VAL A 145 -12.67 -0.40 -18.00
CA VAL A 145 -12.89 -0.90 -16.64
C VAL A 145 -14.38 -1.07 -16.32
N GLU A 146 -14.72 -2.16 -15.64
CA GLU A 146 -16.02 -2.41 -15.05
C GLU A 146 -16.08 -1.92 -13.62
N LEU A 147 -17.28 -1.53 -13.19
CA LEU A 147 -17.63 -1.31 -11.80
C LEU A 147 -18.24 -2.59 -11.22
N TYR A 148 -17.58 -3.14 -10.22
CA TYR A 148 -18.00 -4.33 -9.50
C TYR A 148 -18.56 -3.93 -8.15
N LEU A 149 -19.87 -4.09 -7.96
CA LEU A 149 -20.63 -3.55 -6.85
C LEU A 149 -21.33 -4.64 -6.06
N HIS A 150 -21.05 -4.70 -4.75
CA HIS A 150 -21.71 -5.64 -3.85
C HIS A 150 -23.13 -5.21 -3.52
N ARG A 151 -24.05 -6.17 -3.56
CA ARG A 151 -25.45 -5.99 -3.19
C ARG A 151 -25.88 -7.05 -2.17
N PHE A 152 -26.49 -6.62 -1.07
CA PHE A 152 -27.17 -7.54 -0.16
C PHE A 152 -28.46 -8.06 -0.78
N PRO A 153 -28.90 -9.28 -0.42
CA PRO A 153 -30.15 -9.82 -0.94
C PRO A 153 -31.32 -8.91 -0.55
N GLN A 154 -32.05 -8.45 -1.55
CA GLN A 154 -33.31 -7.73 -1.38
C GLN A 154 -34.52 -8.64 -1.61
N ASP A 155 -34.29 -9.82 -2.16
CA ASP A 155 -35.33 -10.81 -2.45
C ASP A 155 -35.40 -11.85 -1.34
N THR A 156 -36.58 -12.09 -0.82
CA THR A 156 -36.86 -13.14 0.18
C THR A 156 -36.58 -14.56 -0.30
N ASN A 157 -36.40 -14.76 -1.61
CA ASN A 157 -36.09 -16.04 -2.23
C ASN A 157 -34.60 -16.33 -2.42
N TYR A 158 -33.72 -15.30 -2.27
CA TYR A 158 -32.29 -15.44 -2.37
C TYR A 158 -31.61 -14.83 -1.13
N THR A 159 -30.97 -15.69 -0.34
CA THR A 159 -30.32 -15.29 0.93
C THR A 159 -28.82 -15.00 0.78
N GLY A 160 -28.26 -15.17 -0.43
CA GLY A 160 -26.84 -15.01 -0.71
C GLY A 160 -26.43 -13.58 -1.11
N HIS A 161 -25.14 -13.33 -1.04
CA HIS A 161 -24.55 -12.10 -1.57
C HIS A 161 -24.50 -12.16 -3.09
N SER A 162 -24.78 -11.04 -3.74
CA SER A 162 -24.63 -10.89 -5.18
C SER A 162 -23.74 -9.71 -5.51
N TRP A 163 -23.13 -9.80 -6.66
CA TRP A 163 -22.29 -8.76 -7.22
C TRP A 163 -22.84 -8.32 -8.56
N LEU A 164 -23.05 -7.02 -8.69
CA LEU A 164 -23.49 -6.40 -9.92
C LEU A 164 -22.26 -5.89 -10.67
N VAL A 165 -22.13 -6.27 -11.93
CA VAL A 165 -21.03 -5.83 -12.78
C VAL A 165 -21.58 -4.88 -13.82
N PHE A 166 -21.15 -3.62 -13.78
CA PHE A 166 -21.56 -2.58 -14.68
C PHE A 166 -20.43 -2.22 -15.64
N LYS A 167 -20.77 -2.06 -16.92
CA LYS A 167 -19.88 -1.56 -17.97
C LYS A 167 -20.14 -0.09 -18.30
N LYS A 168 -19.13 0.55 -18.85
CA LYS A 168 -19.26 1.87 -19.44
C LYS A 168 -20.01 1.75 -20.78
N PRO A 169 -21.05 2.57 -21.05
CA PRO A 169 -21.66 2.65 -22.36
C PRO A 169 -20.71 3.17 -23.47
N PHE A 170 -19.71 3.99 -23.08
CA PHE A 170 -18.64 4.52 -23.93
C PHE A 170 -17.48 5.03 -23.04
N ASP A 171 -16.30 5.21 -23.58
CA ASP A 171 -15.03 5.42 -22.84
C ASP A 171 -15.04 6.56 -21.84
N THR A 172 -15.74 7.66 -22.13
CA THR A 172 -15.83 8.83 -21.24
C THR A 172 -17.09 8.85 -20.38
N SER A 173 -17.73 7.70 -20.18
CA SER A 173 -18.93 7.56 -19.34
C SER A 173 -18.63 6.83 -18.03
N PHE A 174 -19.54 6.95 -17.08
CA PHE A 174 -19.57 6.07 -15.90
C PHE A 174 -20.07 4.67 -16.29
N ALA A 175 -19.70 3.67 -15.49
CA ALA A 175 -20.12 2.29 -15.69
C ALA A 175 -21.59 2.11 -15.24
N THR A 176 -22.55 2.44 -16.10
CA THR A 176 -23.99 2.50 -15.79
C THR A 176 -24.80 1.37 -16.41
N GLN A 177 -24.22 0.62 -17.35
CA GLN A 177 -24.90 -0.48 -18.02
C GLN A 177 -24.62 -1.80 -17.30
N LEU A 178 -25.65 -2.41 -16.69
CA LEU A 178 -25.50 -3.74 -16.06
C LEU A 178 -25.08 -4.77 -17.13
N SER A 179 -23.93 -5.39 -16.93
CA SER A 179 -23.39 -6.44 -17.79
C SER A 179 -23.86 -7.81 -17.35
N PHE A 180 -23.61 -8.16 -16.09
CA PHE A 180 -24.07 -9.42 -15.50
C PHE A 180 -24.20 -9.34 -13.98
N VAL A 181 -24.76 -10.37 -13.38
CA VAL A 181 -24.85 -10.57 -11.94
C VAL A 181 -24.10 -11.84 -11.57
N PHE A 182 -23.19 -11.72 -10.62
CA PHE A 182 -22.40 -12.83 -10.12
C PHE A 182 -22.84 -13.24 -8.70
N HIS A 183 -23.02 -14.54 -8.49
CA HIS A 183 -23.42 -15.15 -7.22
C HIS A 183 -22.37 -16.16 -6.76
N PRO A 184 -21.34 -15.73 -6.05
CA PRO A 184 -20.17 -16.59 -5.81
C PRO A 184 -20.44 -17.76 -4.86
N LEU A 185 -21.32 -17.60 -3.86
CA LEU A 185 -21.53 -18.60 -2.82
C LEU A 185 -22.91 -18.46 -2.17
N ASP A 186 -23.48 -19.56 -1.72
CA ASP A 186 -24.76 -19.61 -1.01
C ASP A 186 -24.66 -18.95 0.37
N GLY A 187 -25.29 -17.79 0.56
CA GLY A 187 -25.64 -17.18 1.85
C GLY A 187 -24.49 -16.80 2.77
N SER A 188 -23.25 -16.93 2.36
CA SER A 188 -22.10 -16.66 3.22
C SER A 188 -21.56 -15.24 3.08
N GLN A 189 -21.08 -14.69 4.19
CA GLN A 189 -20.30 -13.46 4.15
C GLN A 189 -19.02 -13.66 3.34
N ILE A 190 -18.70 -12.69 2.49
CA ILE A 190 -17.46 -12.66 1.74
C ILE A 190 -16.63 -11.51 2.29
N ASN A 191 -15.43 -11.84 2.76
CA ASN A 191 -14.46 -10.88 3.27
C ASN A 191 -13.23 -10.96 2.39
N GLY A 192 -12.83 -9.82 1.86
CA GLY A 192 -11.71 -9.75 0.93
C GLY A 192 -12.04 -10.32 -0.44
N ASN A 193 -11.81 -9.54 -1.44
CA ASN A 193 -11.85 -9.94 -2.85
C ASN A 193 -10.86 -9.08 -3.63
N THR A 194 -10.26 -9.66 -4.63
CA THR A 194 -9.40 -8.95 -5.58
C THR A 194 -9.45 -9.64 -6.94
N PHE A 195 -9.06 -8.89 -7.96
CA PHE A 195 -8.95 -9.35 -9.32
C PHE A 195 -7.49 -9.39 -9.78
N GLY A 196 -7.18 -10.29 -10.68
CA GLY A 196 -5.88 -10.42 -11.32
C GLY A 196 -5.89 -11.57 -12.32
N ASP A 197 -4.79 -11.81 -12.95
CA ASP A 197 -4.47 -13.01 -13.71
C ASP A 197 -3.40 -13.73 -12.88
N TRP A 198 -3.85 -14.63 -12.02
CA TRP A 198 -2.98 -15.17 -10.96
C TRP A 198 -2.27 -16.45 -11.36
N ASP A 199 -2.67 -17.07 -12.47
CA ASP A 199 -2.07 -18.29 -12.98
C ASP A 199 -1.43 -18.12 -14.37
N GLY A 200 -1.56 -16.91 -14.96
CA GLY A 200 -0.87 -16.52 -16.19
C GLY A 200 -1.52 -17.03 -17.48
N ASP A 201 -2.79 -17.39 -17.42
CA ASP A 201 -3.55 -17.92 -18.58
C ASP A 201 -4.20 -16.83 -19.44
N ALA A 202 -4.10 -15.57 -19.02
CA ALA A 202 -4.67 -14.36 -19.61
C ALA A 202 -6.17 -14.15 -19.36
N LEU A 203 -6.83 -14.97 -18.56
CA LEU A 203 -8.19 -14.71 -18.06
C LEU A 203 -8.13 -13.92 -16.75
N THR A 204 -9.25 -13.42 -16.30
CA THR A 204 -9.32 -12.67 -15.05
C THR A 204 -9.81 -13.57 -13.94
N ASP A 205 -8.94 -13.75 -12.93
CA ASP A 205 -9.31 -14.42 -11.70
C ASP A 205 -9.92 -13.47 -10.70
N GLN A 206 -10.83 -14.00 -9.89
CA GLN A 206 -11.35 -13.35 -8.70
C GLN A 206 -11.17 -14.24 -7.48
N ILE A 207 -10.50 -13.72 -6.46
CA ILE A 207 -10.29 -14.45 -5.20
C ILE A 207 -11.25 -13.96 -4.14
N PHE A 208 -11.89 -14.90 -3.44
CA PHE A 208 -12.72 -14.65 -2.27
C PHE A 208 -12.26 -15.43 -1.06
N ILE A 209 -12.29 -14.78 0.10
CA ILE A 209 -12.18 -15.46 1.38
C ILE A 209 -13.57 -15.61 1.99
N ARG A 210 -13.99 -16.85 2.20
CA ARG A 210 -15.13 -17.19 3.03
C ARG A 210 -14.65 -17.39 4.46
N PRO A 211 -15.12 -16.57 5.43
CA PRO A 211 -14.51 -16.55 6.77
C PRO A 211 -14.86 -17.76 7.63
N CYS A 212 -16.00 -18.42 7.40
CA CYS A 212 -16.44 -19.54 8.26
C CYS A 212 -17.31 -20.56 7.52
N CYS A 213 -17.43 -21.68 8.16
CA CYS A 213 -18.49 -22.67 8.04
C CYS A 213 -18.60 -23.45 6.72
N PRO A 214 -17.54 -24.07 6.20
CA PRO A 214 -16.13 -24.01 6.53
C PRO A 214 -15.43 -22.75 6.00
N PRO A 215 -14.31 -22.30 6.61
CA PRO A 215 -13.51 -21.22 6.05
C PRO A 215 -12.80 -21.70 4.78
N THR A 216 -12.93 -20.96 3.68
CA THR A 216 -12.35 -21.33 2.38
C THR A 216 -11.78 -20.12 1.65
N ILE A 217 -10.70 -20.33 0.90
CA ILE A 217 -10.35 -19.47 -0.24
C ILE A 217 -11.01 -20.07 -1.46
N ASN A 218 -11.64 -19.22 -2.26
CA ASN A 218 -12.30 -19.62 -3.49
C ASN A 218 -11.76 -18.74 -4.61
N ILE A 219 -11.37 -19.35 -5.71
CA ILE A 219 -10.93 -18.66 -6.92
C ILE A 219 -11.96 -18.95 -8.01
N PHE A 220 -12.38 -17.88 -8.65
CA PHE A 220 -13.28 -17.88 -9.78
C PHE A 220 -12.58 -17.23 -10.95
N GLU A 221 -12.74 -17.77 -12.13
CA GLU A 221 -12.16 -17.29 -13.36
C GLU A 221 -13.24 -16.75 -14.29
N TYR A 222 -13.00 -15.64 -14.94
CA TYR A 222 -13.93 -15.04 -15.89
C TYR A 222 -14.01 -15.86 -17.18
N ASN A 223 -15.20 -16.37 -17.46
CA ASN A 223 -15.48 -17.13 -18.67
C ASN A 223 -16.19 -16.23 -19.72
N PRO A 224 -15.51 -15.80 -20.79
CA PRO A 224 -16.09 -14.91 -21.79
C PRO A 224 -17.22 -15.55 -22.59
N LEU A 225 -17.34 -16.89 -22.64
CA LEU A 225 -18.41 -17.56 -23.38
C LEU A 225 -19.77 -17.40 -22.70
N ILE A 226 -19.80 -17.31 -21.38
CA ILE A 226 -21.04 -17.13 -20.61
C ILE A 226 -21.17 -15.71 -20.04
N ASN A 227 -20.16 -14.86 -20.25
CA ASN A 227 -20.06 -13.53 -19.64
C ASN A 227 -20.30 -13.56 -18.13
N ASN A 228 -19.58 -14.41 -17.42
CA ASN A 228 -19.68 -14.61 -15.97
C ASN A 228 -18.46 -15.37 -15.44
N PHE A 229 -18.40 -15.60 -14.14
CA PHE A 229 -17.33 -16.34 -13.49
C PHE A 229 -17.67 -17.81 -13.28
N ASP A 230 -16.70 -18.70 -13.53
CA ASP A 230 -16.72 -20.10 -13.14
C ASP A 230 -15.87 -20.33 -11.88
N SER A 231 -16.27 -21.27 -11.03
CA SER A 231 -15.45 -21.66 -9.88
C SER A 231 -14.36 -22.63 -10.32
N VAL A 232 -13.11 -22.26 -10.17
CA VAL A 232 -11.94 -23.01 -10.66
C VAL A 232 -11.13 -23.65 -9.54
N TYR A 233 -11.09 -23.04 -8.36
CA TYR A 233 -10.33 -23.57 -7.23
C TYR A 233 -10.96 -23.27 -5.89
N GLN A 234 -10.82 -24.20 -4.93
CA GLN A 234 -11.24 -24.03 -3.54
C GLN A 234 -10.24 -24.66 -2.59
N PHE A 235 -9.80 -23.91 -1.60
CA PHE A 235 -8.96 -24.40 -0.50
C PHE A 235 -9.70 -24.30 0.83
N ASP A 236 -9.81 -25.43 1.57
CA ASP A 236 -10.49 -25.53 2.86
C ASP A 236 -9.49 -25.35 4.02
N PHE A 237 -9.71 -24.33 4.84
CA PHE A 237 -8.90 -24.01 6.01
C PHE A 237 -9.41 -24.60 7.31
N SER A 238 -10.46 -25.41 7.31
CA SER A 238 -11.12 -25.88 8.55
C SER A 238 -10.19 -26.54 9.56
N SER A 239 -9.03 -27.05 9.10
CA SER A 239 -7.98 -27.60 9.96
C SER A 239 -6.99 -26.56 10.49
N LEU A 240 -6.99 -25.32 9.96
CA LEU A 240 -5.99 -24.31 10.26
C LEU A 240 -6.50 -23.20 11.18
N ASP A 241 -7.62 -22.58 10.86
CA ASP A 241 -8.32 -21.59 11.68
C ASP A 241 -9.45 -20.87 10.91
N ASN A 242 -10.07 -19.84 11.51
CA ASN A 242 -10.92 -18.90 10.81
C ASN A 242 -10.06 -17.78 10.18
N PHE A 243 -10.19 -17.59 8.86
CA PHE A 243 -9.52 -16.51 8.13
C PHE A 243 -10.55 -15.45 7.78
N TYR A 244 -10.31 -14.21 8.23
CA TYR A 244 -11.37 -13.23 8.13
C TYR A 244 -11.16 -12.16 7.08
N HIS A 245 -9.96 -11.69 6.86
CA HIS A 245 -9.81 -10.51 6.03
C HIS A 245 -8.38 -10.36 5.55
N GLY A 246 -8.26 -9.70 4.41
CA GLY A 246 -6.98 -9.23 3.91
C GLY A 246 -6.08 -10.35 3.39
N PHE A 247 -5.50 -10.06 2.26
CA PHE A 247 -4.49 -10.89 1.64
C PHE A 247 -3.61 -10.02 0.77
N ILE A 248 -2.45 -10.54 0.45
CA ILE A 248 -1.55 -9.98 -0.54
C ILE A 248 -1.21 -11.04 -1.55
N ILE A 249 -0.99 -10.62 -2.79
CA ILE A 249 -0.69 -11.49 -3.92
C ILE A 249 0.51 -10.90 -4.65
N GLY A 250 1.44 -11.75 -5.06
CA GLY A 250 2.63 -11.39 -5.82
C GLY A 250 3.64 -12.53 -5.88
N ASP A 251 4.67 -12.37 -6.67
CA ASP A 251 5.86 -13.23 -6.67
C ASP A 251 6.86 -12.66 -5.65
N PHE A 252 6.80 -13.14 -4.41
CA PHE A 252 7.56 -12.56 -3.31
C PHE A 252 8.93 -13.21 -3.07
N ASP A 253 9.13 -14.40 -3.55
CA ASP A 253 10.44 -15.07 -3.49
C ASP A 253 11.15 -15.09 -4.83
N GLN A 254 10.54 -14.48 -5.86
CA GLN A 254 11.09 -14.22 -7.18
C GLN A 254 11.39 -15.50 -7.97
N ASP A 255 10.55 -16.52 -7.81
CA ASP A 255 10.64 -17.78 -8.53
C ASP A 255 9.75 -17.83 -9.79
N SER A 256 9.02 -16.76 -10.09
CA SER A 256 8.10 -16.54 -11.20
C SER A 256 6.72 -17.21 -11.04
N ASN A 257 6.42 -17.78 -9.90
CA ASN A 257 5.08 -18.21 -9.56
C ASN A 257 4.42 -17.13 -8.65
N THR A 258 3.12 -17.09 -8.62
CA THR A 258 2.39 -16.11 -7.81
C THR A 258 2.01 -16.72 -6.47
N GLU A 259 2.43 -16.09 -5.37
CA GLU A 259 2.00 -16.44 -4.03
C GLU A 259 0.79 -15.64 -3.58
N PHE A 260 0.03 -16.26 -2.72
CA PHE A 260 -1.14 -15.69 -2.08
C PHE A 260 -1.03 -15.88 -0.57
N PHE A 261 -0.91 -14.78 0.18
CA PHE A 261 -0.85 -14.79 1.65
C PHE A 261 -2.20 -14.40 2.25
N ALA A 262 -2.66 -15.17 3.22
CA ALA A 262 -3.86 -14.88 3.99
C ALA A 262 -3.62 -15.03 5.49
N GLY A 263 -4.27 -14.18 6.30
CA GLY A 263 -4.11 -14.18 7.75
C GLY A 263 -5.39 -14.43 8.52
N SER A 264 -5.23 -15.05 9.69
CA SER A 264 -6.30 -15.50 10.56
C SER A 264 -6.56 -14.55 11.73
N VAL A 265 -7.66 -14.85 12.44
CA VAL A 265 -8.03 -14.21 13.71
C VAL A 265 -7.04 -14.45 14.85
N ASN A 266 -6.15 -15.43 14.73
CA ASN A 266 -5.19 -15.81 15.77
C ASN A 266 -3.75 -15.44 15.40
N GLY A 267 -3.57 -14.54 14.42
CA GLY A 267 -2.24 -14.12 13.97
C GLY A 267 -1.51 -15.17 13.14
N LYS A 268 -2.14 -16.28 12.77
CA LYS A 268 -1.56 -17.23 11.82
C LYS A 268 -1.62 -16.65 10.42
N VAL A 269 -0.60 -16.92 9.64
CA VAL A 269 -0.48 -16.53 8.24
C VAL A 269 -0.16 -17.78 7.43
N ILE A 270 -0.83 -17.92 6.30
CA ILE A 270 -0.54 -18.99 5.34
C ILE A 270 -0.20 -18.42 4.00
N ALA A 271 0.53 -19.20 3.19
CA ALA A 271 0.74 -18.93 1.78
C ALA A 271 0.35 -20.15 0.94
N ILE A 272 -0.31 -19.87 -0.17
CA ILE A 272 -0.48 -20.80 -1.28
C ILE A 272 0.22 -20.21 -2.51
N GLU A 273 0.66 -21.05 -3.41
CA GLU A 273 1.39 -20.67 -4.62
C GLU A 273 0.75 -21.29 -5.84
N ASN A 274 0.70 -20.54 -6.91
CA ASN A 274 0.30 -21.04 -8.22
C ASN A 274 1.24 -22.14 -8.72
N CYS A 275 0.70 -23.19 -9.30
CA CYS A 275 1.45 -24.29 -9.89
C CYS A 275 1.09 -24.54 -11.36
N GLY A 276 0.41 -23.60 -12.01
CA GLY A 276 -0.08 -23.64 -13.39
C GLY A 276 -1.57 -23.33 -13.46
N ASP A 277 -2.15 -23.41 -14.63
CA ASP A 277 -3.55 -23.13 -14.90
C ASP A 277 -4.48 -23.76 -13.86
N ASN A 278 -5.18 -22.92 -13.10
CA ASN A 278 -6.12 -23.27 -12.04
C ASN A 278 -5.59 -24.22 -10.94
N CYS A 279 -4.27 -24.19 -10.71
CA CYS A 279 -3.54 -25.04 -9.79
C CYS A 279 -2.87 -24.24 -8.69
N TYR A 280 -3.13 -24.54 -7.40
CA TYR A 280 -2.55 -23.86 -6.27
C TYR A 280 -2.13 -24.84 -5.16
N ASN A 281 -0.94 -24.70 -4.63
CA ASN A 281 -0.38 -25.53 -3.57
C ASN A 281 -0.22 -24.74 -2.27
N PHE A 282 -0.48 -25.37 -1.14
CA PHE A 282 -0.07 -24.83 0.16
C PHE A 282 1.45 -24.96 0.30
N ILE A 283 2.14 -23.82 0.53
CA ILE A 283 3.60 -23.77 0.51
C ILE A 283 4.20 -23.36 1.87
N TRP A 284 3.54 -22.47 2.61
CA TRP A 284 4.12 -21.94 3.84
C TRP A 284 3.08 -21.62 4.89
N GLN A 285 3.49 -21.70 6.15
CA GLN A 285 2.73 -21.24 7.30
C GLN A 285 3.65 -20.58 8.31
N GLY A 286 3.23 -19.41 8.78
CA GLY A 286 3.88 -18.66 9.85
C GLY A 286 2.87 -18.06 10.82
N SER A 287 3.37 -17.17 11.68
CA SER A 287 2.52 -16.39 12.58
C SER A 287 3.14 -15.04 12.87
N VAL A 288 2.26 -14.04 13.03
CA VAL A 288 2.60 -12.77 13.64
C VAL A 288 2.24 -12.81 15.12
N GLU A 289 2.99 -12.09 15.95
CA GLU A 289 2.75 -12.01 17.40
C GLU A 289 1.60 -11.05 17.72
N THR A 290 0.42 -11.33 17.14
CA THR A 290 -0.79 -10.50 17.24
C THR A 290 -2.02 -11.36 17.42
N ASN A 291 -3.11 -10.74 17.83
CA ASN A 291 -4.38 -11.42 18.03
C ASN A 291 -5.17 -11.60 16.72
N ASN A 292 -4.73 -10.96 15.66
CA ASN A 292 -5.21 -11.18 14.29
C ASN A 292 -4.13 -10.75 13.28
N ALA A 293 -4.22 -11.24 12.05
CA ALA A 293 -3.33 -10.86 10.96
C ALA A 293 -4.18 -10.20 9.86
N TYR A 294 -4.59 -8.94 10.07
CA TYR A 294 -5.58 -8.24 9.26
C TYR A 294 -5.05 -7.01 8.51
N LEU A 295 -3.82 -6.61 8.78
CA LEU A 295 -3.14 -5.52 8.08
C LEU A 295 -2.15 -6.10 7.08
N TYR A 296 -2.15 -5.60 5.85
CA TYR A 296 -1.30 -6.09 4.78
C TYR A 296 -0.80 -4.98 3.88
N ALA A 297 0.47 -5.04 3.54
CA ALA A 297 1.11 -4.28 2.48
C ALA A 297 2.30 -5.05 1.90
N VAL A 298 2.77 -4.61 0.75
CA VAL A 298 4.04 -5.04 0.15
C VAL A 298 4.79 -3.80 -0.28
N THR A 299 6.05 -3.71 0.06
CA THR A 299 6.98 -2.68 -0.41
C THR A 299 8.06 -3.29 -1.31
N ASN A 300 8.59 -2.47 -2.22
CA ASN A 300 9.63 -2.89 -3.16
C ASN A 300 11.02 -2.63 -2.57
N ASP A 301 11.64 -3.64 -1.96
CA ASP A 301 13.07 -3.64 -1.60
C ASP A 301 13.55 -2.32 -0.96
N LEU A 302 12.93 -1.93 0.16
CA LEU A 302 13.24 -0.66 0.85
C LEU A 302 14.67 -0.60 1.37
N ASP A 303 15.23 -1.73 1.77
CA ASP A 303 16.57 -1.82 2.33
C ASP A 303 17.68 -2.04 1.29
N GLY A 304 17.32 -2.31 0.03
CA GLY A 304 18.26 -2.49 -1.09
C GLY A 304 18.93 -3.85 -1.13
N ASN A 305 18.28 -4.90 -0.57
CA ASN A 305 18.80 -6.27 -0.58
C ASN A 305 18.30 -7.12 -1.76
N GLY A 306 17.40 -6.56 -2.59
CA GLY A 306 16.83 -7.19 -3.78
C GLY A 306 15.53 -7.97 -3.52
N LYS A 307 14.92 -7.85 -2.33
CA LYS A 307 13.72 -8.59 -1.95
C LYS A 307 12.59 -7.66 -1.53
N PRO A 308 11.34 -7.94 -1.92
CA PRO A 308 10.19 -7.20 -1.41
C PRO A 308 9.94 -7.50 0.07
N GLU A 309 9.46 -6.51 0.82
CA GLU A 309 9.03 -6.68 2.19
C GLU A 309 7.52 -6.90 2.27
N LEU A 310 7.13 -7.95 3.00
CA LEU A 310 5.75 -8.28 3.31
C LEU A 310 5.38 -7.73 4.69
N TRP A 311 4.46 -6.78 4.74
CA TRP A 311 3.98 -6.16 5.97
C TRP A 311 2.71 -6.88 6.42
N ILE A 312 2.75 -7.57 7.54
CA ILE A 312 1.61 -8.32 8.06
C ILE A 312 1.43 -8.01 9.54
N GLY A 313 0.23 -7.62 9.94
CA GLY A 313 0.01 -7.23 11.32
C GLY A 313 -1.44 -7.20 11.77
N GLY A 314 -1.63 -6.71 12.98
CA GLY A 314 -2.93 -6.60 13.60
C GLY A 314 -2.84 -6.01 14.99
N TYR A 315 -3.88 -6.19 15.81
CA TYR A 315 -3.83 -5.74 17.17
C TYR A 315 -3.12 -6.75 18.11
N HIS A 316 -2.51 -6.21 19.13
CA HIS A 316 -1.82 -6.98 20.17
C HIS A 316 -2.01 -6.31 21.53
N PHE A 317 -1.85 -7.06 22.62
CA PHE A 317 -1.84 -6.52 23.98
C PHE A 317 -0.41 -6.49 24.53
N TRP A 318 0.03 -5.30 24.91
CA TRP A 318 1.34 -5.08 25.51
C TRP A 318 1.17 -4.34 26.85
N ASN A 319 1.64 -4.95 27.95
CA ASN A 319 1.48 -4.42 29.31
C ASN A 319 0.03 -4.08 29.69
N GLY A 320 -0.95 -4.80 29.13
CA GLY A 320 -2.38 -4.58 29.36
C GLY A 320 -3.00 -3.47 28.51
N GLU A 321 -2.24 -2.86 27.61
CA GLU A 321 -2.72 -1.90 26.62
C GLU A 321 -2.76 -2.53 25.23
N ALA A 322 -3.79 -2.22 24.47
CA ALA A 322 -3.88 -2.66 23.10
C ALA A 322 -3.05 -1.76 22.17
N ILE A 323 -2.27 -2.38 21.33
CA ILE A 323 -1.41 -1.72 20.34
C ILE A 323 -1.71 -2.29 18.94
N THR A 324 -1.24 -1.62 17.91
CA THR A 324 -1.12 -2.21 16.58
C THR A 324 0.32 -2.66 16.37
N ARG A 325 0.51 -3.93 16.02
CA ARG A 325 1.82 -4.51 15.71
C ARG A 325 1.86 -4.96 14.27
N ILE A 326 2.96 -4.69 13.60
CA ILE A 326 3.24 -5.13 12.24
C ILE A 326 4.56 -5.89 12.27
N THR A 327 4.58 -7.07 11.66
CA THR A 327 5.80 -7.85 11.41
C THR A 327 6.12 -7.75 9.93
N ILE A 328 7.37 -7.52 9.62
CA ILE A 328 7.88 -7.41 8.26
C ILE A 328 8.62 -8.70 7.93
N PHE A 329 8.24 -9.35 6.84
CA PHE A 329 8.84 -10.58 6.36
C PHE A 329 9.53 -10.35 5.03
N GLU A 330 10.56 -11.15 4.77
CA GLU A 330 11.20 -11.31 3.47
C GLU A 330 11.38 -12.80 3.14
N ALA A 331 11.48 -13.10 1.86
CA ALA A 331 11.87 -14.43 1.43
C ALA A 331 13.32 -14.74 1.81
N SER A 332 13.54 -15.88 2.43
CA SER A 332 14.88 -16.40 2.73
C SER A 332 15.29 -17.55 1.80
N GLY A 333 14.47 -17.85 0.82
CA GLY A 333 14.62 -18.88 -0.20
C GLY A 333 13.26 -19.22 -0.77
N ASN A 334 13.20 -20.05 -1.82
CA ASN A 334 11.95 -20.48 -2.43
C ASN A 334 11.01 -21.04 -1.35
N ASN A 335 9.80 -20.48 -1.31
CA ASN A 335 8.73 -20.87 -0.39
C ASN A 335 9.08 -20.79 1.12
N ASN A 336 10.01 -19.94 1.49
CA ASN A 336 10.41 -19.78 2.89
C ASN A 336 10.57 -18.31 3.28
N TYR A 337 9.79 -17.85 4.25
CA TYR A 337 9.68 -16.46 4.66
C TYR A 337 10.08 -16.29 6.13
N VAL A 338 10.88 -15.27 6.42
CA VAL A 338 11.40 -14.97 7.76
C VAL A 338 11.08 -13.54 8.15
N ALA A 339 10.83 -13.32 9.45
CA ALA A 339 10.66 -11.97 9.97
C ALA A 339 12.01 -11.24 9.99
N VAL A 340 12.03 -10.01 9.45
CA VAL A 340 13.19 -9.13 9.37
C VAL A 340 13.02 -7.84 10.16
N GLY A 341 11.79 -7.44 10.44
CA GLY A 341 11.48 -6.24 11.20
C GLY A 341 10.15 -6.30 11.93
N LYS A 342 9.99 -5.40 12.91
CA LYS A 342 8.75 -5.25 13.67
C LYS A 342 8.48 -3.78 13.98
N ILE A 343 7.21 -3.39 13.90
CA ILE A 343 6.72 -2.06 14.28
C ILE A 343 5.62 -2.22 15.32
N ASP A 344 5.79 -1.60 16.49
CA ASP A 344 4.78 -1.50 17.54
C ASP A 344 4.24 -0.06 17.59
N ILE A 345 2.95 0.12 17.33
CA ILE A 345 2.27 1.41 17.36
C ILE A 345 1.40 1.47 18.61
N ILE A 346 1.86 2.23 19.60
CA ILE A 346 1.20 2.43 20.89
C ILE A 346 0.18 3.57 20.77
N GLY A 347 -1.00 3.42 21.39
CA GLY A 347 -2.04 4.44 21.36
C GLY A 347 -2.96 4.39 20.14
N ALA A 348 -2.80 3.40 19.27
CA ALA A 348 -3.72 3.07 18.21
C ALA A 348 -4.03 1.58 18.22
N PHE A 349 -5.28 1.27 17.96
CA PHE A 349 -5.78 -0.11 17.94
C PHE A 349 -6.46 -0.39 16.60
N ASN A 350 -6.11 -1.50 15.97
CA ASN A 350 -6.74 -1.92 14.73
C ASN A 350 -7.45 -3.27 14.90
N PHE A 351 -8.76 -3.23 14.94
CA PHE A 351 -9.58 -4.43 15.08
C PHE A 351 -10.02 -5.00 13.72
N TYR A 352 -10.26 -4.15 12.73
CA TYR A 352 -10.76 -4.56 11.42
C TYR A 352 -9.63 -4.71 10.41
N ALA A 353 -9.85 -5.55 9.41
CA ALA A 353 -8.97 -5.63 8.27
C ALA A 353 -8.98 -4.31 7.51
N LYS A 354 -7.81 -3.77 7.27
CA LYS A 354 -7.60 -2.58 6.43
C LYS A 354 -6.37 -2.82 5.59
N ASN A 355 -6.49 -2.61 4.29
CA ASN A 355 -5.32 -2.57 3.43
C ASN A 355 -4.51 -1.33 3.77
N MET A 356 -3.22 -1.49 3.85
CA MET A 356 -2.28 -0.38 3.84
C MET A 356 -2.02 0.00 2.38
N GLN A 357 -1.81 1.27 2.12
CA GLN A 357 -1.45 1.76 0.79
C GLN A 357 0.04 2.08 0.76
N VAL A 358 0.69 1.70 -0.33
CA VAL A 358 2.13 1.86 -0.54
C VAL A 358 2.36 2.78 -1.72
N LEU A 359 3.09 3.87 -1.53
CA LEU A 359 3.40 4.88 -2.55
C LEU A 359 4.71 5.59 -2.17
N ASP A 360 5.48 5.99 -3.16
CA ASP A 360 6.60 6.94 -3.00
C ASP A 360 6.02 8.36 -2.91
N VAL A 361 5.66 8.77 -1.69
CA VAL A 361 4.89 9.99 -1.42
C VAL A 361 5.73 11.25 -1.60
N ASP A 362 7.00 11.22 -1.20
CA ASP A 362 7.90 12.37 -1.29
C ASP A 362 8.86 12.31 -2.49
N LYS A 363 8.67 11.30 -3.35
CA LYS A 363 9.40 11.09 -4.61
C LYS A 363 10.92 10.94 -4.42
N ASP A 364 11.34 10.35 -3.30
CA ASP A 364 12.76 10.08 -3.03
C ASP A 364 13.23 8.71 -3.60
N GLY A 365 12.33 7.97 -4.24
CA GLY A 365 12.58 6.65 -4.85
C GLY A 365 12.38 5.49 -3.89
N LYS A 366 11.90 5.73 -2.67
CA LYS A 366 11.48 4.72 -1.70
C LYS A 366 10.01 4.88 -1.35
N GLU A 367 9.34 3.79 -1.16
CA GLU A 367 7.92 3.80 -0.84
C GLU A 367 7.67 4.07 0.63
N GLU A 368 6.65 4.89 0.91
CA GLU A 368 6.03 5.04 2.22
C GLU A 368 4.80 4.13 2.34
N VAL A 369 4.51 3.74 3.57
CA VAL A 369 3.35 2.92 3.90
C VAL A 369 2.33 3.72 4.68
N MET A 370 1.17 3.98 4.07
CA MET A 370 0.03 4.61 4.72
C MET A 370 -0.89 3.58 5.34
N MET A 371 -1.32 3.82 6.56
CA MET A 371 -2.32 3.03 7.27
C MET A 371 -3.38 3.90 7.94
N CYS A 372 -4.62 3.45 7.91
CA CYS A 372 -5.73 4.07 8.63
C CYS A 372 -6.10 3.19 9.83
N ILE A 373 -5.74 3.61 11.03
CA ILE A 373 -5.93 2.86 12.27
C ILE A 373 -6.90 3.61 13.17
N GLU A 374 -8.16 3.16 13.24
CA GLU A 374 -9.25 3.74 14.06
C GLU A 374 -9.30 5.28 14.01
N GLN A 375 -8.61 5.97 14.90
CA GLN A 375 -8.63 7.43 15.05
C GLN A 375 -7.42 8.13 14.42
N HIS A 376 -6.57 7.40 13.69
CA HIS A 376 -5.35 7.94 13.09
C HIS A 376 -5.16 7.48 11.64
N VAL A 377 -4.61 8.37 10.84
CA VAL A 377 -3.95 8.03 9.58
C VAL A 377 -2.47 8.28 9.77
N LEU A 378 -1.65 7.26 9.54
CA LEU A 378 -0.20 7.31 9.62
C LEU A 378 0.41 7.04 8.25
N ILE A 379 1.50 7.76 7.95
CA ILE A 379 2.38 7.42 6.85
C ILE A 379 3.76 7.16 7.46
N LEU A 380 4.30 5.98 7.23
CA LEU A 380 5.61 5.55 7.71
C LEU A 380 6.61 5.56 6.58
N LYS A 381 7.80 6.08 6.87
CA LYS A 381 8.95 6.13 5.97
C LYS A 381 10.05 5.20 6.47
N PHE A 382 10.72 4.53 5.54
CA PHE A 382 11.90 3.73 5.86
C PHE A 382 13.07 4.63 6.26
N SER A 383 13.68 4.35 7.41
CA SER A 383 14.85 5.07 7.96
C SER A 383 16.03 4.14 8.21
N GLY A 384 15.92 2.89 7.78
CA GLY A 384 16.92 1.85 7.98
C GLY A 384 18.07 1.86 6.96
N SER A 385 18.72 0.73 6.86
CA SER A 385 19.79 0.45 5.89
C SER A 385 19.74 -1.01 5.51
N GLN A 386 20.56 -1.46 4.59
CA GLN A 386 20.56 -2.85 4.12
C GLN A 386 20.56 -3.86 5.28
N ASN A 387 19.58 -4.75 5.29
CA ASN A 387 19.27 -5.73 6.33
C ASN A 387 18.94 -5.14 7.72
N HIS A 388 18.57 -3.85 7.78
CA HIS A 388 18.16 -3.15 9.01
C HIS A 388 16.85 -2.40 8.79
N HIS A 389 15.75 -2.93 9.34
CA HIS A 389 14.40 -2.45 9.14
C HIS A 389 13.95 -1.53 10.27
N THR A 390 14.25 -0.24 10.13
CA THR A 390 13.75 0.81 11.02
C THR A 390 12.90 1.81 10.25
N TYR A 391 11.92 2.39 10.92
CA TYR A 391 10.92 3.26 10.31
C TYR A 391 10.69 4.50 11.15
N GLU A 392 10.31 5.59 10.52
CA GLU A 392 9.93 6.83 11.18
C GLU A 392 8.57 7.31 10.70
N VAL A 393 7.95 8.19 11.48
CA VAL A 393 6.67 8.79 11.12
C VAL A 393 6.92 9.91 10.10
N PHE A 394 6.49 9.71 8.87
CA PHE A 394 6.48 10.76 7.85
C PHE A 394 5.31 11.72 8.09
N TYR A 395 4.12 11.18 8.37
CA TYR A 395 2.92 11.96 8.64
C TYR A 395 1.98 11.24 9.62
N ILE A 396 1.28 12.03 10.41
CA ILE A 396 0.20 11.55 11.27
C ILE A 396 -0.97 12.54 11.27
N LYS A 397 -2.17 12.03 11.00
CA LYS A 397 -3.42 12.75 11.17
C LYS A 397 -4.28 12.07 12.22
N ARG A 398 -4.66 12.83 13.23
CA ARG A 398 -5.59 12.41 14.26
C ARG A 398 -7.02 12.82 13.89
N ASN A 399 -8.00 12.02 14.27
CA ASN A 399 -9.41 12.37 14.14
C ASN A 399 -9.81 13.42 15.17
N ASP A 400 -9.67 14.69 14.83
CA ASP A 400 -9.93 15.81 15.75
C ASP A 400 -11.40 15.87 16.21
N LEU A 401 -12.35 15.33 15.43
CA LEU A 401 -13.76 15.23 15.84
C LEU A 401 -13.90 14.27 17.03
N ALA A 402 -13.31 13.09 16.96
CA ALA A 402 -13.32 12.13 18.05
C ALA A 402 -12.62 12.68 19.29
N PHE A 403 -11.48 13.32 19.12
CA PHE A 403 -10.72 13.93 20.21
C PHE A 403 -11.37 15.20 20.79
N SER A 404 -12.31 15.82 20.08
CA SER A 404 -13.17 16.89 20.62
C SER A 404 -14.39 16.38 21.39
N GLY A 405 -14.54 15.07 21.54
CA GLY A 405 -15.66 14.43 22.24
C GLY A 405 -16.85 14.06 21.35
N ARG A 406 -16.71 14.19 20.02
CA ARG A 406 -17.72 13.70 19.07
C ARG A 406 -17.55 12.19 18.87
N ASN A 407 -18.63 11.53 18.50
CA ASN A 407 -18.61 10.11 18.19
C ASN A 407 -18.31 9.92 16.70
N SER A 408 -17.02 9.93 16.37
CA SER A 408 -16.51 9.86 14.99
C SER A 408 -15.42 8.80 14.87
N VAL A 409 -15.37 8.10 13.74
CA VAL A 409 -14.37 7.08 13.43
C VAL A 409 -13.88 7.27 11.99
N PHE A 410 -12.57 7.11 11.77
CA PHE A 410 -12.01 6.95 10.43
C PHE A 410 -12.23 5.51 9.95
N TYR A 411 -12.97 5.34 8.86
CA TYR A 411 -13.20 4.02 8.28
C TYR A 411 -12.10 3.59 7.33
N GLY A 412 -11.58 4.50 6.52
CA GLY A 412 -10.51 4.24 5.60
C GLY A 412 -9.89 5.52 5.06
N ALA A 413 -8.69 5.40 4.52
CA ALA A 413 -7.98 6.48 3.86
C ALA A 413 -7.33 5.97 2.58
N THR A 414 -7.18 6.85 1.60
CA THR A 414 -6.41 6.61 0.38
C THR A 414 -5.62 7.86 0.01
N MET A 415 -4.51 7.66 -0.68
CA MET A 415 -3.72 8.74 -1.29
C MET A 415 -4.02 8.77 -2.78
N TYR A 416 -4.31 9.96 -3.29
CA TYR A 416 -4.57 10.21 -4.70
C TYR A 416 -4.42 11.71 -4.99
N ASP A 417 -3.78 12.09 -6.09
CA ASP A 417 -3.66 13.49 -6.50
C ASP A 417 -5.02 14.03 -6.99
N VAL A 418 -5.87 14.44 -6.04
CA VAL A 418 -7.19 15.05 -6.37
C VAL A 418 -7.07 16.51 -6.79
N THR A 419 -5.93 17.16 -6.52
CA THR A 419 -5.72 18.56 -6.90
C THR A 419 -5.12 18.72 -8.30
N GLY A 420 -4.48 17.69 -8.85
CA GLY A 420 -3.80 17.69 -10.15
C GLY A 420 -2.46 18.44 -10.10
N ASP A 421 -1.83 18.52 -8.92
CA ASP A 421 -0.54 19.21 -8.76
C ASP A 421 0.67 18.26 -8.70
N GLY A 422 0.44 16.96 -8.94
CA GLY A 422 1.46 15.91 -8.98
C GLY A 422 1.84 15.36 -7.61
N LYS A 423 1.12 15.75 -6.55
CA LYS A 423 1.34 15.27 -5.18
C LYS A 423 0.15 14.46 -4.69
N GLU A 424 0.42 13.45 -3.90
CA GLU A 424 -0.61 12.58 -3.33
C GLU A 424 -1.33 13.29 -2.17
N ASP A 425 -2.60 13.65 -2.38
CA ASP A 425 -3.50 14.14 -1.36
C ASP A 425 -4.05 12.99 -0.52
N ILE A 426 -4.50 13.25 0.70
CA ILE A 426 -5.11 12.22 1.55
C ILE A 426 -6.63 12.38 1.55
N VAL A 427 -7.32 11.32 1.16
CA VAL A 427 -8.79 11.23 1.16
C VAL A 427 -9.22 10.27 2.26
N ILE A 428 -9.98 10.75 3.25
CA ILE A 428 -10.37 9.98 4.45
C ILE A 428 -11.89 9.87 4.53
N HIS A 429 -12.41 8.65 4.51
CA HIS A 429 -13.81 8.38 4.85
C HIS A 429 -14.00 8.28 6.36
N LEU A 430 -15.04 8.98 6.86
CA LEU A 430 -15.35 8.97 8.28
C LEU A 430 -16.86 9.10 8.54
N ASP A 431 -17.24 8.76 9.75
CA ASP A 431 -18.57 9.07 10.28
C ASP A 431 -18.52 10.13 11.35
N ASP A 432 -19.69 10.68 11.62
CA ASP A 432 -19.96 11.52 12.76
C ASP A 432 -21.36 11.20 13.28
N ILE A 433 -21.42 10.60 14.45
CA ILE A 433 -22.70 10.27 15.09
C ILE A 433 -23.15 11.46 15.90
N ILE A 434 -24.08 12.22 15.36
CA ILE A 434 -24.69 13.36 16.04
C ILE A 434 -25.86 12.86 16.89
N THR A 435 -25.80 13.07 18.19
CA THR A 435 -26.86 12.69 19.13
C THR A 435 -28.22 13.27 18.67
N ASN A 436 -29.22 12.40 18.52
CA ASN A 436 -30.58 12.70 18.04
C ASN A 436 -30.73 13.05 16.55
N VAL A 437 -29.67 13.03 15.75
CA VAL A 437 -29.75 13.28 14.29
C VAL A 437 -29.43 12.01 13.49
N GLY A 438 -28.58 11.14 14.02
CA GLY A 438 -28.15 9.90 13.38
C GLY A 438 -26.68 9.92 12.96
N MET A 439 -26.27 8.90 12.23
CA MET A 439 -24.90 8.78 11.70
C MET A 439 -24.80 9.53 10.37
N ARG A 440 -23.83 10.41 10.24
CA ARG A 440 -23.50 11.10 9.00
C ARG A 440 -22.20 10.52 8.45
N LEU A 441 -22.20 10.09 7.19
CA LEU A 441 -21.01 9.67 6.46
C LEU A 441 -20.51 10.81 5.60
N PHE A 442 -19.20 11.01 5.58
CA PHE A 442 -18.57 12.04 4.74
C PHE A 442 -17.09 11.76 4.52
N THR A 443 -16.48 12.55 3.66
CA THR A 443 -15.09 12.43 3.26
C THR A 443 -14.36 13.74 3.55
N PHE A 444 -13.21 13.66 4.19
CA PHE A 444 -12.24 14.76 4.27
C PHE A 444 -11.14 14.58 3.24
N ILE A 445 -10.80 15.68 2.59
CA ILE A 445 -9.64 15.76 1.68
C ILE A 445 -8.62 16.68 2.33
N TYR A 446 -7.38 16.19 2.41
CA TYR A 446 -6.22 16.93 2.88
C TYR A 446 -5.23 17.06 1.73
N LYS A 447 -4.97 18.30 1.32
CA LYS A 447 -4.01 18.61 0.26
C LYS A 447 -2.58 18.48 0.77
N ALA A 448 -1.69 17.91 -0.06
CA ALA A 448 -0.27 17.88 0.20
C ALA A 448 0.38 19.28 0.03
N ASP A 449 1.02 19.78 1.10
CA ASP A 449 1.64 21.11 1.13
C ASP A 449 3.18 21.07 1.16
N PHE A 450 3.78 19.88 1.35
CA PHE A 450 5.24 19.74 1.34
C PHE A 450 5.78 19.80 -0.10
N SER A 451 7.02 20.27 -0.27
CA SER A 451 7.73 20.09 -1.52
C SER A 451 8.10 18.61 -1.66
N VAL A 452 7.61 17.97 -2.69
CA VAL A 452 8.22 16.73 -3.16
C VAL A 452 9.61 17.15 -3.67
N ASP A 453 10.69 16.57 -3.14
CA ASP A 453 11.94 16.58 -3.87
C ASP A 453 11.69 15.79 -5.15
N VAL A 454 11.22 16.49 -6.16
CA VAL A 454 11.25 15.95 -7.50
C VAL A 454 12.73 15.93 -7.85
N ASN A 455 13.42 14.85 -7.44
CA ASN A 455 14.37 14.27 -8.35
C ASN A 455 13.51 13.79 -9.52
N GLU A 456 13.09 14.72 -10.41
CA GLU A 456 12.75 14.29 -11.75
C GLU A 456 13.94 13.38 -12.13
N PRO A 457 13.71 12.10 -12.50
CA PRO A 457 14.79 11.31 -13.07
C PRO A 457 15.34 12.21 -14.17
N GLU A 458 16.56 12.73 -13.98
CA GLU A 458 17.14 13.67 -14.95
C GLU A 458 16.86 13.05 -16.31
N PRO A 459 16.23 13.76 -17.25
CA PRO A 459 15.78 13.16 -18.49
C PRO A 459 16.96 12.39 -19.04
N LEU A 460 16.77 11.09 -19.27
CA LEU A 460 17.87 10.18 -19.64
C LEU A 460 18.66 10.86 -20.75
N PRO A 461 19.97 10.96 -20.64
CA PRO A 461 20.76 11.70 -21.60
C PRO A 461 20.50 11.22 -23.02
N GLU A 462 20.14 12.11 -23.93
CA GLU A 462 19.91 11.77 -25.35
C GLU A 462 21.20 11.49 -26.11
N LYS A 463 22.35 11.92 -25.56
CA LYS A 463 23.67 11.78 -26.19
C LYS A 463 24.74 11.48 -25.13
N PHE A 464 25.70 10.64 -25.50
CA PHE A 464 26.93 10.52 -24.71
C PHE A 464 27.62 11.86 -24.60
N HIS A 465 27.98 12.26 -23.40
CA HIS A 465 28.70 13.49 -23.17
C HIS A 465 29.78 13.32 -22.11
N LEU A 466 30.92 14.00 -22.29
CA LEU A 466 31.95 14.17 -21.27
C LEU A 466 32.07 15.67 -20.99
N TYR A 467 31.75 16.07 -19.76
CA TYR A 467 31.77 17.49 -19.37
C TYR A 467 33.17 17.96 -18.98
N PRO A 468 33.47 19.28 -19.03
CA PRO A 468 34.64 19.82 -18.40
C PRO A 468 34.69 19.49 -16.91
N ASN A 469 35.86 19.11 -16.41
CA ASN A 469 36.02 18.89 -14.97
C ASN A 469 35.94 20.22 -14.19
N TYR A 470 35.46 20.14 -12.96
CA TYR A 470 35.36 21.32 -12.10
C TYR A 470 35.79 20.98 -10.66
N PRO A 471 36.63 21.83 -10.06
CA PRO A 471 37.32 23.01 -10.64
C PRO A 471 38.38 22.62 -11.70
N ASN A 472 38.69 23.54 -12.61
CA ASN A 472 39.80 23.44 -13.54
C ASN A 472 40.38 24.85 -13.84
N PRO A 473 41.61 25.22 -13.41
CA PRO A 473 42.55 24.39 -12.68
C PRO A 473 42.05 23.91 -11.30
N PHE A 474 42.64 22.81 -10.78
CA PHE A 474 42.20 22.18 -9.52
C PHE A 474 43.37 21.91 -8.57
N ASN A 475 43.09 21.74 -7.25
CA ASN A 475 44.06 21.42 -6.20
C ASN A 475 43.39 20.76 -4.99
N PRO A 476 43.73 19.55 -4.59
CA PRO A 476 44.21 18.46 -5.45
C PRO A 476 43.04 17.64 -6.05
N VAL A 477 41.77 18.03 -5.77
CA VAL A 477 40.55 17.27 -6.13
C VAL A 477 39.78 18.00 -7.22
N THR A 478 39.25 17.21 -8.18
CA THR A 478 38.33 17.69 -9.22
C THR A 478 37.22 16.67 -9.45
N THR A 479 36.08 17.14 -9.94
CA THR A 479 34.93 16.28 -10.32
C THR A 479 34.84 16.22 -11.84
N ILE A 480 34.66 15.01 -12.38
CA ILE A 480 34.43 14.72 -13.79
C ILE A 480 32.98 14.24 -13.92
N LYS A 481 32.18 14.91 -14.75
CA LYS A 481 30.80 14.54 -15.06
C LYS A 481 30.69 13.99 -16.47
N TYR A 482 29.84 12.97 -16.69
CA TYR A 482 29.58 12.38 -18.00
C TYR A 482 28.22 11.72 -18.09
N ASP A 483 27.71 11.55 -19.33
CA ASP A 483 26.41 11.00 -19.64
C ASP A 483 26.52 9.70 -20.42
N ILE A 484 25.70 8.72 -20.04
CA ILE A 484 25.55 7.40 -20.67
C ILE A 484 24.11 7.25 -21.15
N VAL A 485 23.92 6.93 -22.43
CA VAL A 485 22.56 6.85 -23.05
C VAL A 485 21.97 5.45 -23.10
N LYS A 486 22.78 4.42 -22.93
CA LYS A 486 22.35 3.01 -22.90
C LYS A 486 23.29 2.17 -22.07
N ALA A 487 22.78 1.09 -21.50
CA ALA A 487 23.57 0.17 -20.68
C ALA A 487 24.77 -0.41 -21.47
N GLN A 488 25.99 -0.18 -21.00
CA GLN A 488 27.23 -0.70 -21.60
C GLN A 488 28.44 -0.53 -20.68
N ASP A 489 29.52 -1.24 -21.01
CA ASP A 489 30.78 -1.09 -20.30
C ASP A 489 31.36 0.32 -20.50
N VAL A 490 31.64 1.00 -19.38
CA VAL A 490 32.16 2.34 -19.32
C VAL A 490 33.55 2.32 -18.69
N LYS A 491 34.51 2.96 -19.35
CA LYS A 491 35.85 3.18 -18.80
C LYS A 491 36.16 4.69 -18.76
N VAL A 492 36.46 5.21 -17.57
CA VAL A 492 36.96 6.59 -17.38
C VAL A 492 38.42 6.51 -16.90
N THR A 493 39.33 7.08 -17.67
CA THR A 493 40.77 7.03 -17.39
C THR A 493 41.39 8.44 -17.35
N VAL A 494 42.40 8.59 -16.53
CA VAL A 494 43.29 9.77 -16.52
C VAL A 494 44.62 9.39 -17.14
N LEU A 495 45.08 10.22 -18.08
CA LEU A 495 46.33 10.04 -18.84
C LEU A 495 47.25 11.23 -18.63
N ASP A 496 48.54 11.00 -18.75
CA ASP A 496 49.51 12.11 -18.88
C ASP A 496 49.53 12.68 -20.32
N ILE A 497 50.37 13.68 -20.57
CA ILE A 497 50.50 14.31 -21.90
C ILE A 497 51.13 13.38 -22.96
N LEU A 498 51.73 12.26 -22.55
CA LEU A 498 52.31 11.25 -23.44
C LEU A 498 51.27 10.11 -23.72
N GLY A 499 50.09 10.17 -23.11
CA GLY A 499 49.05 9.17 -23.26
C GLY A 499 49.20 7.95 -22.33
N SER A 500 50.12 8.01 -21.36
CA SER A 500 50.25 6.93 -20.35
C SER A 500 49.12 7.02 -19.33
N GLU A 501 48.51 5.88 -18.99
CA GLU A 501 47.43 5.80 -17.99
C GLU A 501 47.99 6.06 -16.60
N ILE A 502 47.48 7.10 -15.93
CA ILE A 502 47.84 7.50 -14.57
C ILE A 502 46.84 6.91 -13.56
N ALA A 503 45.56 6.85 -13.92
CA ALA A 503 44.51 6.27 -13.10
C ALA A 503 43.34 5.80 -13.95
N THR A 504 42.71 4.69 -13.53
CA THR A 504 41.39 4.28 -13.99
C THR A 504 40.39 4.66 -12.89
N LEU A 505 39.43 5.53 -13.21
CA LEU A 505 38.44 6.04 -12.26
C LEU A 505 37.17 5.20 -12.29
N VAL A 506 36.78 4.69 -13.46
CA VAL A 506 35.61 3.83 -13.69
C VAL A 506 35.99 2.73 -14.67
N ASN A 507 35.54 1.50 -14.45
CA ASN A 507 35.67 0.38 -15.38
C ASN A 507 34.62 -0.69 -15.06
N GLU A 508 33.33 -0.41 -15.43
CA GLU A 508 32.20 -1.23 -15.07
C GLU A 508 31.04 -1.06 -16.06
N LEU A 509 30.04 -1.95 -15.97
CA LEU A 509 28.78 -1.81 -16.69
C LEU A 509 27.96 -0.70 -16.02
N GLN A 510 27.54 0.31 -16.77
CA GLN A 510 26.67 1.37 -16.28
C GLN A 510 25.36 1.46 -17.09
N GLN A 511 24.27 1.76 -16.40
CA GLN A 511 22.94 2.01 -16.96
C GLN A 511 22.88 3.40 -17.62
N PRO A 512 21.84 3.72 -18.42
CA PRO A 512 21.61 5.09 -18.87
C PRO A 512 21.49 6.05 -17.68
N GLY A 513 22.16 7.20 -17.76
CA GLY A 513 22.15 8.20 -16.68
C GLY A 513 23.30 9.19 -16.75
N SER A 514 23.27 10.19 -15.89
CA SER A 514 24.36 11.15 -15.65
C SER A 514 25.17 10.72 -14.45
N TYR A 515 26.49 10.72 -14.59
CA TYR A 515 27.44 10.24 -13.58
C TYR A 515 28.45 11.31 -13.21
N GLU A 516 28.86 11.29 -11.95
CA GLU A 516 29.94 12.14 -11.43
C GLU A 516 30.97 11.29 -10.72
N ILE A 517 32.24 11.52 -10.99
CA ILE A 517 33.36 10.86 -10.33
C ILE A 517 34.37 11.89 -9.84
N LYS A 518 34.81 11.79 -8.59
CA LYS A 518 35.86 12.61 -8.01
C LYS A 518 37.24 11.98 -8.24
N TRP A 519 38.19 12.80 -8.68
CA TRP A 519 39.58 12.40 -8.75
C TRP A 519 40.43 13.20 -7.78
N ASP A 520 41.07 12.49 -6.85
CA ASP A 520 42.07 13.04 -5.94
C ASP A 520 43.48 12.83 -6.50
N ALA A 521 44.12 13.90 -6.91
CA ALA A 521 45.45 13.91 -7.48
C ALA A 521 46.55 14.28 -6.47
N SER A 522 46.33 14.06 -5.16
CA SER A 522 47.31 14.37 -4.09
C SER A 522 48.66 13.71 -4.30
N ASN A 523 48.70 12.55 -4.97
CA ASN A 523 49.90 11.78 -5.22
C ASN A 523 50.52 12.01 -6.61
N VAL A 524 50.02 13.00 -7.39
CA VAL A 524 50.48 13.30 -8.76
C VAL A 524 51.08 14.70 -8.81
N SER A 525 52.06 14.91 -9.66
CA SER A 525 52.74 16.23 -9.80
C SER A 525 51.82 17.25 -10.46
N SER A 526 52.01 18.55 -10.13
CA SER A 526 51.36 19.62 -10.90
C SER A 526 51.68 19.51 -12.38
N GLY A 527 50.67 19.73 -13.23
CA GLY A 527 50.82 19.56 -14.66
C GLY A 527 49.50 19.47 -15.42
N ILE A 528 49.61 19.20 -16.71
CA ILE A 528 48.49 18.99 -17.61
C ILE A 528 48.21 17.48 -17.69
N TYR A 529 46.95 17.13 -17.50
CA TYR A 529 46.42 15.76 -17.64
C TYR A 529 45.27 15.73 -18.62
N ILE A 530 45.02 14.54 -19.17
CA ILE A 530 43.90 14.27 -20.08
C ILE A 530 43.03 13.21 -19.41
N TYR A 531 41.72 13.41 -19.36
CA TYR A 531 40.80 12.35 -18.98
C TYR A 531 39.97 11.92 -20.17
N GLN A 532 39.67 10.64 -20.24
CA GLN A 532 38.98 10.00 -21.34
C GLN A 532 37.81 9.17 -20.83
N LEU A 533 36.64 9.42 -21.40
CA LEU A 533 35.48 8.53 -21.32
C LEU A 533 35.50 7.64 -22.56
N LYS A 534 35.49 6.32 -22.36
CA LYS A 534 35.45 5.34 -23.43
C LYS A 534 34.35 4.31 -23.16
N THR A 535 33.52 4.09 -24.15
CA THR A 535 32.51 3.04 -24.19
C THR A 535 32.64 2.26 -25.49
N LYS A 536 31.77 1.26 -25.73
CA LYS A 536 31.76 0.55 -27.02
C LYS A 536 31.51 1.48 -28.21
N ASP A 537 30.64 2.48 -28.03
CA ASP A 537 30.09 3.31 -29.12
C ASP A 537 30.57 4.77 -29.06
N PHE A 538 31.31 5.16 -28.02
CA PHE A 538 31.69 6.56 -27.80
C PHE A 538 33.07 6.67 -27.16
N VAL A 539 33.85 7.63 -27.62
CA VAL A 539 35.11 8.03 -27.01
C VAL A 539 35.20 9.57 -26.99
N SER A 540 35.49 10.13 -25.84
CA SER A 540 35.71 11.57 -25.69
C SER A 540 36.85 11.84 -24.71
N THR A 541 37.62 12.87 -24.97
CA THR A 541 38.74 13.30 -24.14
C THR A 541 38.66 14.79 -23.83
N LYS A 542 39.11 15.14 -22.63
CA LYS A 542 39.26 16.56 -22.21
C LYS A 542 40.53 16.77 -21.42
N LYS A 543 40.98 18.00 -21.41
CA LYS A 543 42.20 18.46 -20.70
C LYS A 543 41.83 19.05 -19.34
N MET A 544 42.66 18.77 -18.34
CA MET A 544 42.60 19.37 -17.00
C MET A 544 43.99 19.81 -16.52
N ILE A 545 44.02 20.74 -15.59
CA ILE A 545 45.25 21.36 -15.08
C ILE A 545 45.27 21.22 -13.56
N LEU A 546 46.27 20.50 -13.05
CA LEU A 546 46.52 20.35 -11.62
C LEU A 546 47.58 21.42 -11.22
N ILE A 547 47.24 22.19 -10.19
CA ILE A 547 48.13 23.19 -9.57
C ILE A 547 48.19 22.89 -8.08
N LYS A 548 49.34 22.50 -7.59
CA LYS A 548 49.59 22.32 -6.15
C LYS A 548 50.29 23.54 -5.58
#